data_85d58e4129da3781cc56611064e707e2
#
_entry.id   85d58e4129da3781cc56611064e707e2
#
_cell.length_a   1.000
_cell.length_b   1.000
_cell.length_c   1.000
_cell.angle_alpha   90.00
_cell.angle_beta   90.00
_cell.angle_gamma   90.00
#
_symmetry.space_group_name_H-M   'P 1'
#
loop_
_entity.id
_entity.type
_entity.pdbx_description
1 polymer ?
#
loop_
_entity_poly.entity_id
_entity_poly.type
_entity_poly.pdbx_seq_one_letter_code
_entity_poly.pdbx_strand_id
1 'polypeptide(L)'
;LKKALTTEFNIEGNPDERFIRLIEEIRPEQVTMVPDAPDVLTSNAGWDVARNYDHLCRLVEQFHAWGIRTSIFIDTDLDNISWAAKTGTDRIELYTEPYAAAYHKDMAAAVQPYVKASAHAHSLGLGINAGHDLNLDNLRYFAERLPYLDEVSIGHALIADALYLGLEETIRQYRDQLAL
;
A
#
# COMPACT_ATOMS: atom_id res chain seq x y z
N LEU A 1 -1.00 -18.08 10.54
CA LEU A 1 -0.49 -16.75 10.85
C LEU A 1 -1.48 -15.98 11.73
N LYS A 2 -2.74 -15.75 11.34
CA LYS A 2 -3.70 -14.89 12.07
C LYS A 2 -3.75 -15.11 13.57
N LYS A 3 -3.77 -16.38 14.04
CA LYS A 3 -3.81 -16.72 15.48
C LYS A 3 -2.54 -16.35 16.27
N ALA A 4 -1.44 -16.07 15.57
CA ALA A 4 -0.15 -15.71 16.19
C ALA A 4 0.12 -14.19 16.14
N LEU A 5 -0.70 -13.44 15.38
CA LEU A 5 -0.54 -12.00 15.23
C LEU A 5 -1.23 -11.27 16.39
N THR A 6 -0.55 -10.23 16.88
CA THR A 6 -1.05 -9.34 17.94
C THR A 6 -1.30 -7.92 17.41
N THR A 7 -1.05 -7.70 16.12
CA THR A 7 -1.22 -6.46 15.38
C THR A 7 -2.18 -6.66 14.22
N GLU A 8 -2.44 -5.64 13.44
CA GLU A 8 -3.27 -5.73 12.24
C GLU A 8 -2.66 -6.69 11.21
N PHE A 9 -3.52 -7.42 10.53
CA PHE A 9 -3.17 -8.30 9.44
C PHE A 9 -3.73 -7.75 8.13
N ASN A 10 -2.85 -7.26 7.26
CA ASN A 10 -3.16 -6.90 5.90
C ASN A 10 -2.79 -8.03 4.94
N ILE A 11 -3.67 -8.37 4.01
CA ILE A 11 -3.39 -9.30 2.92
C ILE A 11 -3.52 -8.55 1.60
N GLU A 12 -2.45 -8.57 0.83
CA GLU A 12 -2.35 -7.90 -0.46
C GLU A 12 -2.39 -8.91 -1.60
N GLY A 13 -3.13 -8.58 -2.66
CA GLY A 13 -3.20 -9.42 -3.85
C GLY A 13 -4.20 -8.95 -4.90
N ASN A 14 -4.13 -9.59 -6.07
CA ASN A 14 -5.13 -9.40 -7.12
C ASN A 14 -6.44 -10.07 -6.71
N PRO A 15 -7.58 -9.37 -6.79
CA PRO A 15 -8.87 -9.87 -6.34
C PRO A 15 -9.50 -10.87 -7.33
N ASP A 16 -8.74 -11.90 -7.72
CA ASP A 16 -9.26 -13.07 -8.42
C ASP A 16 -10.11 -13.96 -7.49
N GLU A 17 -10.78 -14.96 -8.04
CA GLU A 17 -11.63 -15.86 -7.25
C GLU A 17 -10.89 -16.61 -6.14
N ARG A 18 -9.61 -16.96 -6.35
CA ARG A 18 -8.78 -17.64 -5.34
C ARG A 18 -8.46 -16.69 -4.19
N PHE A 19 -8.09 -15.47 -4.51
CA PHE A 19 -7.82 -14.43 -3.52
C PHE A 19 -9.07 -14.11 -2.71
N ILE A 20 -10.20 -13.89 -3.36
CA ILE A 20 -11.47 -13.59 -2.69
C ILE A 20 -11.86 -14.70 -1.70
N ARG A 21 -11.74 -15.98 -2.11
CA ARG A 21 -11.98 -17.12 -1.20
C ARG A 21 -11.03 -17.13 0.00
N LEU A 22 -9.75 -16.81 -0.22
CA LEU A 22 -8.77 -16.70 0.86
C LEU A 22 -9.17 -15.60 1.87
N ILE A 23 -9.55 -14.43 1.37
CA ILE A 23 -9.97 -13.31 2.21
C ILE A 23 -11.25 -13.67 2.99
N GLU A 24 -12.20 -14.34 2.35
CA GLU A 24 -13.43 -14.82 3.01
C GLU A 24 -13.14 -15.78 4.15
N GLU A 25 -12.20 -16.71 3.97
CA GLU A 25 -11.80 -17.69 5.00
C GLU A 25 -11.02 -17.03 6.14
N ILE A 26 -10.03 -16.20 5.81
CA ILE A 26 -9.09 -15.64 6.79
C ILE A 26 -9.68 -14.46 7.55
N ARG A 27 -10.48 -13.61 6.89
CA ARG A 27 -11.04 -12.37 7.48
C ARG A 27 -9.94 -11.51 8.10
N PRO A 28 -8.96 -11.03 7.31
CA PRO A 28 -7.93 -10.13 7.81
C PRO A 28 -8.55 -8.82 8.29
N GLU A 29 -7.79 -8.02 9.01
CA GLU A 29 -8.21 -6.68 9.41
C GLU A 29 -8.27 -5.71 8.21
N GLN A 30 -7.39 -5.92 7.21
CA GLN A 30 -7.33 -5.14 5.98
C GLN A 30 -7.05 -6.04 4.77
N VAL A 31 -7.53 -5.61 3.61
CA VAL A 31 -7.16 -6.14 2.30
C VAL A 31 -6.68 -5.01 1.41
N THR A 32 -5.51 -5.18 0.78
CA THR A 32 -5.01 -4.28 -0.27
C THR A 32 -5.18 -4.94 -1.64
N MET A 33 -6.00 -4.32 -2.48
CA MET A 33 -6.28 -4.82 -3.83
C MET A 33 -5.24 -4.28 -4.82
N VAL A 34 -4.52 -5.18 -5.52
CA VAL A 34 -3.55 -4.83 -6.56
C VAL A 34 -4.02 -5.31 -7.94
N PRO A 35 -3.68 -4.58 -9.03
CA PRO A 35 -4.18 -4.91 -10.37
C PRO A 35 -3.44 -6.08 -11.05
N ASP A 36 -2.29 -6.49 -10.52
CA ASP A 36 -1.39 -7.39 -11.20
C ASP A 36 -1.94 -8.81 -11.29
N ALA A 37 -1.89 -9.39 -12.50
CA ALA A 37 -2.22 -10.79 -12.72
C ALA A 37 -1.22 -11.72 -12.00
N PRO A 38 -1.61 -12.96 -11.67
CA PRO A 38 -0.79 -13.89 -10.89
C PRO A 38 0.57 -14.27 -11.50
N ASP A 39 0.77 -14.00 -12.78
CA ASP A 39 1.98 -14.29 -13.55
C ASP A 39 2.96 -13.11 -13.63
N VAL A 40 2.62 -11.97 -13.04
CA VAL A 40 3.50 -10.79 -12.95
C VAL A 40 4.45 -10.93 -11.76
N LEU A 41 5.76 -10.75 -12.00
CA LEU A 41 6.79 -10.93 -10.96
C LEU A 41 6.74 -9.87 -9.87
N THR A 42 6.34 -8.65 -10.21
CA THR A 42 6.23 -7.51 -9.29
C THR A 42 5.27 -6.47 -9.87
N SER A 43 4.59 -5.74 -9.01
CA SER A 43 3.69 -4.65 -9.41
C SER A 43 4.46 -3.59 -10.21
N ASN A 44 3.86 -3.11 -11.29
CA ASN A 44 4.45 -2.10 -12.17
C ASN A 44 3.54 -0.89 -12.41
N ALA A 45 2.32 -0.91 -11.89
CA ALA A 45 1.35 0.20 -11.94
C ALA A 45 0.25 -0.01 -10.89
N GLY A 46 -0.38 1.06 -10.45
CA GLY A 46 -1.61 1.02 -9.67
C GLY A 46 -2.85 0.75 -10.53
N TRP A 47 -4.00 0.61 -9.88
CA TRP A 47 -5.29 0.50 -10.58
C TRP A 47 -5.60 1.75 -11.42
N ASP A 48 -6.07 1.54 -12.65
CA ASP A 48 -6.90 2.53 -13.36
C ASP A 48 -8.32 2.41 -12.80
N VAL A 49 -8.59 3.19 -11.75
CA VAL A 49 -9.84 3.07 -10.99
C VAL A 49 -11.03 3.49 -11.82
N ALA A 50 -10.89 4.53 -12.64
CA ALA A 50 -11.99 4.99 -13.50
C ALA A 50 -12.47 3.88 -14.45
N ARG A 51 -11.55 3.14 -15.06
CA ARG A 51 -11.88 2.01 -15.94
C ARG A 51 -12.46 0.80 -15.20
N ASN A 52 -12.07 0.61 -13.95
CA ASN A 52 -12.45 -0.56 -13.15
C ASN A 52 -13.47 -0.22 -12.06
N TYR A 53 -14.11 0.95 -12.15
CA TYR A 53 -14.93 1.52 -11.08
C TYR A 53 -16.00 0.58 -10.54
N ASP A 54 -16.87 0.06 -11.42
CA ASP A 54 -17.96 -0.82 -11.00
C ASP A 54 -17.46 -2.15 -10.40
N HIS A 55 -16.31 -2.63 -10.88
CA HIS A 55 -15.68 -3.84 -10.33
C HIS A 55 -15.14 -3.57 -8.92
N LEU A 56 -14.40 -2.50 -8.74
CA LEU A 56 -13.84 -2.13 -7.44
C LEU A 56 -14.93 -1.78 -6.41
N CYS A 57 -16.00 -1.09 -6.81
CA CYS A 57 -17.15 -0.87 -5.93
C CYS A 57 -17.72 -2.18 -5.38
N ARG A 58 -17.96 -3.18 -6.25
CA ARG A 58 -18.48 -4.48 -5.80
C ARG A 58 -17.54 -5.19 -4.83
N LEU A 59 -16.22 -5.12 -5.07
CA LEU A 59 -15.23 -5.71 -4.17
C LEU A 59 -15.19 -5.00 -2.82
N VAL A 60 -15.20 -3.67 -2.82
CA VAL A 60 -15.25 -2.87 -1.58
C VAL A 60 -16.50 -3.21 -0.77
N GLU A 61 -17.68 -3.21 -1.39
CA GLU A 61 -18.93 -3.59 -0.75
C GLU A 61 -18.87 -5.01 -0.15
N GLN A 62 -18.31 -5.96 -0.91
CA GLN A 62 -18.18 -7.35 -0.47
C GLN A 62 -17.26 -7.47 0.75
N PHE A 63 -16.08 -6.84 0.72
CA PHE A 63 -15.15 -6.89 1.83
C PHE A 63 -15.67 -6.14 3.07
N HIS A 64 -16.35 -5.02 2.88
CA HIS A 64 -17.03 -4.31 3.97
C HIS A 64 -18.15 -5.15 4.60
N ALA A 65 -18.94 -5.88 3.81
CA ALA A 65 -19.94 -6.83 4.34
C ALA A 65 -19.30 -7.94 5.20
N TRP A 66 -18.03 -8.20 5.00
CA TRP A 66 -17.23 -9.12 5.83
C TRP A 66 -16.53 -8.44 7.01
N GLY A 67 -16.70 -7.14 7.19
CA GLY A 67 -16.07 -6.36 8.26
C GLY A 67 -14.58 -6.11 8.04
N ILE A 68 -14.12 -6.12 6.79
CA ILE A 68 -12.71 -5.95 6.40
C ILE A 68 -12.49 -4.55 5.85
N ARG A 69 -11.49 -3.84 6.34
CA ARG A 69 -11.04 -2.56 5.79
C ARG A 69 -10.40 -2.77 4.43
N THR A 70 -10.67 -1.88 3.49
CA THR A 70 -10.18 -1.97 2.11
C THR A 70 -9.14 -0.90 1.80
N SER A 71 -8.15 -1.29 1.00
CA SER A 71 -7.14 -0.40 0.41
C SER A 71 -6.99 -0.70 -1.09
N ILE A 72 -6.85 0.34 -1.90
CA ILE A 72 -6.63 0.22 -3.35
C ILE A 72 -5.21 0.66 -3.67
N PHE A 73 -4.41 -0.23 -4.30
CA PHE A 73 -3.06 0.07 -4.77
C PHE A 73 -3.13 0.99 -5.99
N ILE A 74 -2.47 2.16 -5.94
CA ILE A 74 -2.70 3.25 -6.89
C ILE A 74 -1.43 4.12 -7.08
N ASP A 75 -1.33 4.74 -8.24
CA ASP A 75 -0.31 5.76 -8.53
C ASP A 75 -0.67 7.12 -7.91
N THR A 76 0.24 8.10 -8.04
CA THR A 76 0.07 9.45 -7.49
C THR A 76 -0.84 10.37 -8.32
N ASP A 77 -1.60 9.84 -9.29
CA ASP A 77 -2.54 10.60 -10.10
C ASP A 77 -3.75 11.05 -9.28
N LEU A 78 -3.97 12.38 -9.18
CA LEU A 78 -5.00 12.95 -8.31
C LEU A 78 -6.43 12.67 -8.79
N ASP A 79 -6.64 12.61 -10.10
CA ASP A 79 -7.96 12.29 -10.64
C ASP A 79 -8.30 10.83 -10.36
N ASN A 80 -7.34 9.95 -10.52
CA ASN A 80 -7.48 8.53 -10.21
C ASN A 80 -7.74 8.29 -8.70
N ILE A 81 -7.05 9.02 -7.82
CA ILE A 81 -7.32 9.02 -6.36
C ILE A 81 -8.76 9.50 -6.06
N SER A 82 -9.23 10.51 -6.78
CA SER A 82 -10.62 10.97 -6.64
C SER A 82 -11.64 9.92 -7.08
N TRP A 83 -11.31 9.07 -8.05
CA TRP A 83 -12.12 7.91 -8.41
C TRP A 83 -12.06 6.82 -7.33
N ALA A 84 -10.89 6.58 -6.71
CA ALA A 84 -10.78 5.64 -5.61
C ALA A 84 -11.69 6.02 -4.44
N ALA A 85 -11.71 7.29 -4.04
CA ALA A 85 -12.60 7.76 -2.98
C ALA A 85 -14.10 7.47 -3.27
N LYS A 86 -14.52 7.56 -4.53
CA LYS A 86 -15.91 7.28 -4.94
C LYS A 86 -16.29 5.80 -4.84
N THR A 87 -15.32 4.88 -4.81
CA THR A 87 -15.60 3.45 -4.63
C THR A 87 -16.06 3.11 -3.22
N GLY A 88 -15.83 4.01 -2.26
CA GLY A 88 -16.08 3.79 -0.85
C GLY A 88 -14.96 3.05 -0.13
N THR A 89 -13.79 2.86 -0.76
CA THR A 89 -12.62 2.28 -0.09
C THR A 89 -12.18 3.12 1.11
N ASP A 90 -11.62 2.48 2.13
CA ASP A 90 -11.18 3.16 3.34
C ASP A 90 -9.82 3.83 3.17
N ARG A 91 -8.94 3.19 2.37
CA ARG A 91 -7.56 3.62 2.16
C ARG A 91 -7.16 3.51 0.70
N ILE A 92 -6.06 4.17 0.37
CA ILE A 92 -5.25 3.89 -0.80
C ILE A 92 -3.86 3.46 -0.38
N GLU A 93 -3.18 2.66 -1.21
CA GLU A 93 -1.76 2.37 -1.06
C GLU A 93 -1.01 2.94 -2.26
N LEU A 94 -0.16 3.94 -1.99
CA LEU A 94 0.62 4.63 -3.02
C LEU A 94 1.79 3.75 -3.50
N TYR A 95 1.86 3.50 -4.80
CA TYR A 95 2.96 2.78 -5.47
C TYR A 95 4.24 3.61 -5.44
N THR A 96 5.28 3.14 -4.76
CA THR A 96 6.47 3.96 -4.43
C THR A 96 7.74 3.61 -5.24
N GLU A 97 7.69 2.70 -6.21
CA GLU A 97 8.85 2.42 -7.07
C GLU A 97 9.38 3.68 -7.78
N PRO A 98 8.55 4.57 -8.40
CA PRO A 98 9.06 5.78 -9.05
C PRO A 98 9.79 6.72 -8.08
N TYR A 99 9.37 6.77 -6.81
CA TYR A 99 10.09 7.47 -5.77
C TYR A 99 11.45 6.83 -5.50
N ALA A 100 11.48 5.52 -5.29
CA ALA A 100 12.70 4.78 -4.99
C ALA A 100 13.72 4.89 -6.14
N ALA A 101 13.27 4.76 -7.39
CA ALA A 101 14.12 4.90 -8.57
C ALA A 101 14.73 6.31 -8.73
N ALA A 102 13.99 7.36 -8.37
CA ALA A 102 14.43 8.74 -8.47
C ALA A 102 15.17 9.26 -7.23
N TYR A 103 15.10 8.55 -6.11
CA TYR A 103 15.55 9.01 -4.79
C TYR A 103 16.99 9.53 -4.78
N HIS A 104 17.93 8.74 -5.28
CA HIS A 104 19.35 9.12 -5.28
C HIS A 104 19.71 10.24 -6.26
N LYS A 105 18.84 10.55 -7.22
CA LYS A 105 19.05 11.64 -8.16
C LYS A 105 18.58 12.98 -7.57
N ASP A 106 17.37 13.01 -7.01
CA ASP A 106 16.78 14.19 -6.39
C ASP A 106 15.62 13.76 -5.45
N MET A 107 15.93 13.49 -4.18
CA MET A 107 14.96 13.02 -3.21
C MET A 107 13.82 14.04 -2.97
N ALA A 108 14.13 15.34 -3.08
CA ALA A 108 13.13 16.37 -2.86
C ALA A 108 12.10 16.43 -4.00
N ALA A 109 12.55 16.31 -5.25
CA ALA A 109 11.67 16.21 -6.40
C ALA A 109 10.90 14.86 -6.42
N ALA A 110 11.56 13.76 -6.08
CA ALA A 110 10.99 12.42 -6.09
C ALA A 110 9.79 12.28 -5.14
N VAL A 111 9.82 12.92 -3.96
CA VAL A 111 8.74 12.81 -2.95
C VAL A 111 7.55 13.73 -3.23
N GLN A 112 7.71 14.79 -4.03
CA GLN A 112 6.66 15.81 -4.24
C GLN A 112 5.33 15.27 -4.80
N PRO A 113 5.29 14.34 -5.77
CA PRO A 113 4.03 13.74 -6.21
C PRO A 113 3.28 13.06 -5.06
N TYR A 114 4.00 12.37 -4.19
CA TYR A 114 3.44 11.65 -3.04
C TYR A 114 2.88 12.58 -1.97
N VAL A 115 3.57 13.69 -1.68
CA VAL A 115 3.07 14.73 -0.76
C VAL A 115 1.74 15.30 -1.26
N LYS A 116 1.63 15.58 -2.55
CA LYS A 116 0.38 16.07 -3.16
C LYS A 116 -0.72 15.01 -3.13
N ALA A 117 -0.38 13.78 -3.49
CA ALA A 117 -1.31 12.65 -3.51
C ALA A 117 -1.86 12.36 -2.11
N SER A 118 -0.99 12.32 -1.10
CA SER A 118 -1.38 12.10 0.29
C SER A 118 -2.30 13.21 0.82
N ALA A 119 -1.95 14.48 0.59
CA ALA A 119 -2.81 15.60 1.01
C ALA A 119 -4.16 15.58 0.31
N HIS A 120 -4.19 15.24 -0.98
CA HIS A 120 -5.43 15.11 -1.75
C HIS A 120 -6.30 13.95 -1.24
N ALA A 121 -5.74 12.76 -1.06
CA ALA A 121 -6.43 11.59 -0.53
C ALA A 121 -7.03 11.87 0.85
N HIS A 122 -6.25 12.48 1.74
CA HIS A 122 -6.72 12.86 3.07
C HIS A 122 -7.90 13.85 3.00
N SER A 123 -7.88 14.83 2.08
CA SER A 123 -8.98 15.77 1.89
C SER A 123 -10.28 15.11 1.42
N LEU A 124 -10.19 13.90 0.85
CA LEU A 124 -11.31 13.06 0.43
C LEU A 124 -11.75 12.04 1.50
N GLY A 125 -11.10 12.05 2.67
CA GLY A 125 -11.40 11.15 3.78
C GLY A 125 -10.75 9.77 3.69
N LEU A 126 -9.79 9.58 2.78
CA LEU A 126 -9.03 8.33 2.65
C LEU A 126 -7.86 8.27 3.63
N GLY A 127 -7.60 7.10 4.21
CA GLY A 127 -6.33 6.78 4.82
C GLY A 127 -5.24 6.51 3.78
N ILE A 128 -3.98 6.69 4.16
CA ILE A 128 -2.84 6.63 3.25
C ILE A 128 -1.84 5.56 3.66
N ASN A 129 -1.77 4.50 2.87
CA ASN A 129 -0.69 3.53 2.91
C ASN A 129 0.30 3.81 1.77
N ALA A 130 1.51 3.29 1.86
CA ALA A 130 2.50 3.36 0.81
C ALA A 130 3.35 2.08 0.78
N GLY A 131 3.65 1.59 -0.41
CA GLY A 131 4.40 0.36 -0.56
C GLY A 131 5.12 0.25 -1.90
N HIS A 132 6.00 -0.75 -1.97
CA HIS A 132 6.88 -1.09 -3.08
C HIS A 132 8.21 -0.32 -3.09
N ASP A 133 9.32 -1.05 -3.03
CA ASP A 133 10.72 -0.55 -3.12
C ASP A 133 11.17 0.48 -2.05
N LEU A 134 10.37 0.67 -1.00
CA LEU A 134 10.85 1.35 0.19
C LEU A 134 11.90 0.47 0.91
N ASN A 135 12.98 1.09 1.40
CA ASN A 135 14.11 0.43 2.03
C ASN A 135 14.74 1.32 3.11
N LEU A 136 15.79 0.81 3.80
CA LEU A 136 16.45 1.55 4.89
C LEU A 136 17.08 2.88 4.48
N ASP A 137 17.40 3.08 3.19
CA ASP A 137 18.00 4.33 2.71
C ASP A 137 16.93 5.42 2.46
N ASN A 138 15.75 5.04 1.96
CA ASN A 138 14.76 5.99 1.46
C ASN A 138 13.50 6.16 2.34
N LEU A 139 13.23 5.19 3.24
CA LEU A 139 12.00 5.15 4.02
C LEU A 139 11.86 6.33 4.97
N ARG A 140 12.93 6.68 5.72
CA ARG A 140 12.86 7.76 6.71
C ARG A 140 12.49 9.09 6.06
N TYR A 141 13.18 9.44 4.98
CA TYR A 141 12.91 10.69 4.27
C TYR A 141 11.47 10.72 3.71
N PHE A 142 10.99 9.59 3.18
CA PHE A 142 9.62 9.46 2.70
C PHE A 142 8.61 9.72 3.84
N ALA A 143 8.77 9.04 4.96
CA ALA A 143 7.87 9.15 6.10
C ALA A 143 7.87 10.56 6.73
N GLU A 144 9.05 11.22 6.83
CA GLU A 144 9.16 12.58 7.33
C GLU A 144 8.48 13.63 6.43
N ARG A 145 8.37 13.35 5.12
CA ARG A 145 7.82 14.29 4.14
C ARG A 145 6.39 14.03 3.78
N LEU A 146 5.90 12.82 3.94
CA LEU A 146 4.55 12.45 3.56
C LEU A 146 3.57 12.76 4.70
N PRO A 147 2.68 13.75 4.55
CA PRO A 147 1.65 14.00 5.55
C PRO A 147 0.64 12.84 5.55
N TYR A 148 0.07 12.55 6.72
CA TYR A 148 -1.03 11.59 6.87
C TYR A 148 -0.70 10.14 6.48
N LEU A 149 0.58 9.74 6.48
CA LEU A 149 0.98 8.36 6.24
C LEU A 149 0.54 7.49 7.43
N ASP A 150 -0.31 6.50 7.17
CA ASP A 150 -0.84 5.57 8.18
C ASP A 150 0.00 4.30 8.29
N GLU A 151 0.44 3.76 7.14
CA GLU A 151 1.05 2.43 7.06
C GLU A 151 2.04 2.34 5.89
N VAL A 152 3.05 1.48 6.02
CA VAL A 152 3.93 1.12 4.91
C VAL A 152 3.98 -0.39 4.72
N SER A 153 4.00 -0.84 3.46
CA SER A 153 4.15 -2.23 3.06
C SER A 153 5.53 -2.43 2.43
N ILE A 154 6.40 -3.22 3.08
CA ILE A 154 7.77 -3.44 2.63
C ILE A 154 8.03 -4.94 2.52
N GLY A 155 8.22 -5.44 1.30
CA GLY A 155 8.45 -6.85 1.00
C GLY A 155 9.92 -7.17 0.68
N HIS A 156 10.29 -7.02 -0.57
CA HIS A 156 11.58 -7.48 -1.11
C HIS A 156 12.80 -6.92 -0.35
N ALA A 157 12.83 -5.63 -0.10
CA ALA A 157 13.94 -4.98 0.60
C ALA A 157 14.10 -5.52 2.03
N LEU A 158 13.01 -5.64 2.78
CA LEU A 158 13.02 -6.17 4.14
C LEU A 158 13.57 -7.59 4.19
N ILE A 159 13.13 -8.47 3.28
CA ILE A 159 13.61 -9.86 3.22
C ILE A 159 15.08 -9.91 2.78
N ALA A 160 15.50 -9.08 1.82
CA ALA A 160 16.89 -9.00 1.40
C ALA A 160 17.82 -8.58 2.56
N ASP A 161 17.43 -7.53 3.29
CA ASP A 161 18.18 -7.07 4.46
C ASP A 161 18.22 -8.14 5.57
N ALA A 162 17.12 -8.86 5.77
CA ALA A 162 17.03 -9.91 6.79
C ALA A 162 17.98 -11.09 6.53
N LEU A 163 18.41 -11.34 5.29
CA LEU A 163 19.42 -12.35 4.98
C LEU A 163 20.81 -11.99 5.55
N TYR A 164 21.08 -10.69 5.73
CA TYR A 164 22.37 -10.21 6.25
C TYR A 164 22.30 -9.82 7.73
N LEU A 165 21.22 -9.22 8.16
CA LEU A 165 21.06 -8.65 9.50
C LEU A 165 20.34 -9.59 10.48
N GLY A 166 19.59 -10.55 9.95
CA GLY A 166 18.60 -11.33 10.70
C GLY A 166 17.27 -10.60 10.81
N LEU A 167 16.14 -11.35 10.85
CA LEU A 167 14.81 -10.80 10.73
C LEU A 167 14.44 -9.82 11.86
N GLU A 168 14.80 -10.13 13.10
CA GLU A 168 14.47 -9.30 14.27
C GLU A 168 15.15 -7.92 14.19
N GLU A 169 16.45 -7.89 13.88
CA GLU A 169 17.20 -6.65 13.74
C GLU A 169 16.72 -5.82 12.56
N THR A 170 16.40 -6.46 11.44
CA THR A 170 15.85 -5.79 10.26
C THR A 170 14.52 -5.11 10.59
N ILE A 171 13.58 -5.83 11.23
CA ILE A 171 12.29 -5.24 11.63
C ILE A 171 12.51 -4.05 12.58
N ARG A 172 13.45 -4.17 13.53
CA ARG A 172 13.80 -3.07 14.44
C ARG A 172 14.28 -1.85 13.67
N GLN A 173 15.22 -2.02 12.73
CA GLN A 173 15.74 -0.91 11.93
C GLN A 173 14.66 -0.23 11.07
N TYR A 174 13.79 -1.01 10.41
CA TYR A 174 12.69 -0.43 9.65
C TYR A 174 11.71 0.35 10.54
N ARG A 175 11.39 -0.16 11.72
CA ARG A 175 10.57 0.57 12.69
C ARG A 175 11.23 1.85 13.19
N ASP A 176 12.54 1.84 13.40
CA ASP A 176 13.30 3.03 13.81
C ASP A 176 13.27 4.13 12.73
N GLN A 177 13.16 3.77 11.43
CA GLN A 177 12.96 4.74 10.34
C GLN A 177 11.59 5.45 10.42
N LEU A 178 10.60 4.81 11.02
CA LEU A 178 9.22 5.32 11.15
C LEU A 178 8.95 6.00 12.50
N ALA A 179 9.88 5.93 13.44
CA ALA A 179 9.80 6.63 14.73
C ALA A 179 10.17 8.11 14.53
N LEU A 180 9.17 8.94 14.18
CA LEU A 180 9.31 10.36 13.84
C LEU A 180 9.07 11.25 15.07
#